data_0eb620924f230a7e09e80c0bcefa91f8
#
_entry.id   0eb620924f230a7e09e80c0bcefa91f8
#
_cell.length_a   1.000
_cell.length_b   1.000
_cell.length_c   1.000
_cell.angle_alpha   90.00
_cell.angle_beta   90.00
_cell.angle_gamma   90.00
#
_symmetry.space_group_name_H-M   'P 1'
#
loop_
_entity.id
_entity.type
_entity.pdbx_description
1 polymer ?
#
loop_
_entity_poly.entity_id
_entity_poly.type
_entity_poly.pdbx_seq_one_letter_code
_entity_poly.pdbx_strand_id
1 'polypeptide(L)'
;EENYDDYLDQYHIESLVKKYSDYVHYPIKMDVTTSKKKEGSDEYEDVVENKPLNSMVPLWKRQKSKITDEEYNQFYKDHFYDYQDPQKVIHFSVEGNTSFTALLYIPSHLPQGFYSQDYKKGLQLYCRGVFIMDHAEELLPDSLRFVKGLVDSQDLSLNISREMLQHDHQLKLIAGRIEKKVLNELGNMLAKDREAYEKFFEEFGVNLKFGVYNNYGMDKEKFQDLLLFYSSREKKYVTLSEYV
;
A
#
# COMPACT_ATOMS: atom_id res chain seq x y z
N GLU A 1 0.43 -10.43 36.91
CA GLU A 1 0.57 -11.63 36.03
C GLU A 1 1.82 -11.41 35.20
N GLU A 2 2.81 -12.29 35.31
CA GLU A 2 4.20 -12.14 34.84
C GLU A 2 4.39 -11.90 33.32
N ASN A 3 3.34 -11.88 32.50
CA ASN A 3 3.43 -11.79 31.04
C ASN A 3 2.89 -10.48 30.47
N TYR A 4 2.56 -9.48 31.26
CA TYR A 4 1.94 -8.23 30.79
C TYR A 4 2.73 -6.97 31.13
N ASP A 5 3.93 -7.11 31.68
CA ASP A 5 4.78 -5.98 32.08
C ASP A 5 5.22 -5.12 30.89
N ASP A 6 5.29 -5.73 29.68
CA ASP A 6 5.58 -5.00 28.43
C ASP A 6 4.56 -3.89 28.12
N TYR A 7 3.31 -4.05 28.57
CA TYR A 7 2.28 -3.02 28.42
C TYR A 7 2.41 -1.84 29.38
N LEU A 8 3.40 -1.86 30.27
CA LEU A 8 3.80 -0.74 31.10
C LEU A 8 4.99 0.03 30.52
N ASP A 9 5.63 -0.54 29.47
CA ASP A 9 6.75 0.09 28.80
C ASP A 9 6.27 1.20 27.84
N GLN A 10 6.85 2.40 27.98
CA GLN A 10 6.51 3.57 27.18
C GLN A 10 6.67 3.30 25.68
N TYR A 11 7.81 2.73 25.27
CA TYR A 11 8.13 2.50 23.85
C TYR A 11 7.22 1.43 23.26
N HIS A 12 6.87 0.42 24.05
CA HIS A 12 5.93 -0.61 23.63
C HIS A 12 4.55 0.00 23.36
N ILE A 13 4.03 0.83 24.27
CA ILE A 13 2.75 1.52 24.09
C ILE A 13 2.79 2.46 22.88
N GLU A 14 3.86 3.26 22.72
CA GLU A 14 4.03 4.13 21.55
C GLU A 14 3.98 3.32 20.25
N SER A 15 4.67 2.17 20.20
CA SER A 15 4.68 1.30 19.02
C SER A 15 3.31 0.71 18.71
N LEU A 16 2.56 0.29 19.72
CA LEU A 16 1.20 -0.23 19.56
C LEU A 16 0.25 0.86 19.04
N VAL A 17 0.32 2.06 19.60
CA VAL A 17 -0.51 3.19 19.13
C VAL A 17 -0.17 3.53 17.68
N LYS A 18 1.12 3.61 17.35
CA LYS A 18 1.57 3.84 15.98
C LYS A 18 1.08 2.77 15.02
N LYS A 19 1.16 1.52 15.40
CA LYS A 19 0.77 0.40 14.55
C LYS A 19 -0.74 0.30 14.31
N TYR A 20 -1.54 0.43 15.36
CA TYR A 20 -2.96 0.09 15.31
C TYR A 20 -3.90 1.29 15.31
N SER A 21 -3.47 2.42 15.82
CA SER A 21 -4.32 3.58 16.13
C SER A 21 -3.75 4.92 15.68
N ASP A 22 -2.70 4.93 14.86
CA ASP A 22 -2.01 6.16 14.46
C ASP A 22 -2.98 7.18 13.81
N TYR A 23 -3.98 6.70 13.11
CA TYR A 23 -4.90 7.53 12.33
C TYR A 23 -6.31 7.65 12.93
N VAL A 24 -6.46 7.28 14.19
CA VAL A 24 -7.69 7.57 14.94
C VAL A 24 -7.84 9.08 15.10
N HIS A 25 -9.03 9.63 14.82
CA HIS A 25 -9.29 11.08 14.80
C HIS A 25 -9.11 11.80 16.13
N TYR A 26 -9.05 11.07 17.22
CA TYR A 26 -8.87 11.61 18.55
C TYR A 26 -7.42 11.47 19.03
N PRO A 27 -6.84 12.48 19.70
CA PRO A 27 -5.49 12.36 20.21
C PRO A 27 -5.42 11.32 21.33
N ILE A 28 -4.61 10.31 21.14
CA ILE A 28 -4.23 9.34 22.17
C ILE A 28 -3.01 9.92 22.87
N LYS A 29 -3.19 10.41 24.09
CA LYS A 29 -2.16 11.10 24.84
C LYS A 29 -1.58 10.22 25.93
N MET A 30 -0.28 10.38 26.17
CA MET A 30 0.45 9.75 27.24
C MET A 30 1.51 10.71 27.79
N ASP A 31 1.83 10.57 29.06
CA ASP A 31 3.00 11.21 29.65
C ASP A 31 4.26 10.49 29.19
N VAL A 32 5.09 11.16 28.40
CA VAL A 32 6.28 10.60 27.77
C VAL A 32 7.50 11.21 28.44
N THR A 33 8.36 10.35 28.97
CA THR A 33 9.64 10.76 29.53
C THR A 33 10.70 10.82 28.45
N THR A 34 11.32 11.96 28.26
CA THR A 34 12.43 12.17 27.33
C THR A 34 13.62 12.79 28.05
N SER A 35 14.82 12.25 27.82
CA SER A 35 16.04 12.84 28.33
C SER A 35 16.47 13.98 27.42
N LYS A 36 16.43 15.21 27.95
CA LYS A 36 16.89 16.43 27.25
C LYS A 36 18.19 16.90 27.85
N LYS A 37 19.13 17.36 27.00
CA LYS A 37 20.37 17.96 27.44
C LYS A 37 20.09 19.32 28.08
N LYS A 38 20.60 19.57 29.28
CA LYS A 38 20.50 20.88 29.98
C LYS A 38 21.25 21.95 29.20
N GLU A 39 20.65 23.14 29.09
CA GLU A 39 21.33 24.26 28.45
C GLU A 39 22.63 24.60 29.16
N GLY A 40 23.75 24.56 28.45
CA GLY A 40 25.07 24.94 28.93
C GLY A 40 25.83 23.88 29.74
N SER A 41 25.35 22.64 29.80
CA SER A 41 26.06 21.52 30.44
C SER A 41 26.00 20.24 29.56
N ASP A 42 26.86 19.26 29.91
CA ASP A 42 26.80 17.94 29.29
C ASP A 42 25.88 16.96 30.06
N GLU A 43 25.13 17.46 31.02
CA GLU A 43 24.19 16.68 31.83
C GLU A 43 22.84 16.57 31.09
N TYR A 44 22.17 15.42 31.28
CA TYR A 44 20.82 15.17 30.81
C TYR A 44 19.84 15.23 31.99
N GLU A 45 18.65 15.75 31.71
CA GLU A 45 17.54 15.70 32.66
C GLU A 45 16.33 15.03 32.00
N ASP A 46 15.59 14.26 32.78
CA ASP A 46 14.37 13.64 32.33
C ASP A 46 13.20 14.62 32.40
N VAL A 47 12.60 14.90 31.28
CA VAL A 47 11.44 15.78 31.13
C VAL A 47 10.23 14.95 30.79
N VAL A 48 9.18 15.09 31.58
CA VAL A 48 7.89 14.42 31.30
C VAL A 48 6.98 15.40 30.57
N GLU A 49 6.53 15.01 29.37
CA GLU A 49 5.63 15.83 28.57
C GLU A 49 4.39 15.01 28.19
N ASN A 50 3.20 15.56 28.42
CA ASN A 50 1.95 14.95 27.92
C ASN A 50 1.77 15.28 26.45
N LYS A 51 2.02 14.30 25.56
CA LYS A 51 1.95 14.51 24.12
C LYS A 51 1.05 13.48 23.43
N PRO A 52 0.44 13.84 22.27
CA PRO A 52 -0.26 12.87 21.47
C PRO A 52 0.74 11.89 20.83
N LEU A 53 0.41 10.61 20.90
CA LEU A 53 1.21 9.52 20.33
C LEU A 53 0.85 9.26 18.86
N ASN A 54 -0.40 9.53 18.47
CA ASN A 54 -0.92 9.26 17.14
C ASN A 54 -0.91 10.50 16.24
N SER A 55 -0.84 10.27 14.94
CA SER A 55 -0.77 11.32 13.91
C SER A 55 -2.15 11.91 13.55
N MET A 56 -3.25 11.25 13.86
CA MET A 56 -4.65 11.64 13.66
C MET A 56 -5.09 11.88 12.21
N VAL A 57 -4.22 12.42 11.35
CA VAL A 57 -4.56 12.77 9.97
C VAL A 57 -3.75 11.92 9.00
N PRO A 58 -4.34 10.86 8.46
CA PRO A 58 -3.66 9.99 7.52
C PRO A 58 -3.40 10.70 6.20
N LEU A 59 -2.25 10.38 5.57
CA LEU A 59 -1.85 10.95 4.29
C LEU A 59 -2.94 10.76 3.22
N TRP A 60 -3.57 9.60 3.17
CA TRP A 60 -4.58 9.25 2.17
C TRP A 60 -5.93 9.96 2.33
N LYS A 61 -6.17 10.64 3.48
CA LYS A 61 -7.35 11.49 3.69
C LYS A 61 -7.09 12.97 3.44
N ARG A 62 -5.83 13.34 3.22
CA ARG A 62 -5.47 14.70 2.87
C ARG A 62 -5.86 15.01 1.41
N GLN A 63 -6.08 16.27 1.14
CA GLN A 63 -6.37 16.73 -0.22
C GLN A 63 -5.16 16.48 -1.13
N LYS A 64 -5.33 15.72 -2.21
CA LYS A 64 -4.23 15.30 -3.11
C LYS A 64 -3.36 16.44 -3.61
N SER A 65 -4.00 17.57 -3.96
CA SER A 65 -3.28 18.77 -4.44
C SER A 65 -2.37 19.44 -3.41
N LYS A 66 -2.43 18.98 -2.15
CA LYS A 66 -1.60 19.48 -1.04
C LYS A 66 -0.55 18.47 -0.57
N ILE A 67 -0.46 17.34 -1.24
CA ILE A 67 0.52 16.29 -0.94
C ILE A 67 1.57 16.33 -2.03
N THR A 68 2.84 16.44 -1.66
CA THR A 68 3.95 16.44 -2.61
C THR A 68 4.37 15.01 -2.95
N ASP A 69 5.10 14.85 -4.06
CA ASP A 69 5.63 13.54 -4.45
C ASP A 69 6.63 13.03 -3.40
N GLU A 70 7.39 13.93 -2.78
CA GLU A 70 8.31 13.59 -1.69
C GLU A 70 7.58 13.02 -0.47
N GLU A 71 6.42 13.59 -0.10
CA GLU A 71 5.61 13.07 1.01
C GLU A 71 5.06 11.68 0.69
N TYR A 72 4.61 11.42 -0.55
CA TYR A 72 4.19 10.10 -0.98
C TYR A 72 5.34 9.10 -0.96
N ASN A 73 6.51 9.48 -1.49
CA ASN A 73 7.67 8.62 -1.54
C ASN A 73 8.22 8.30 -0.15
N GLN A 74 8.26 9.30 0.73
CA GLN A 74 8.70 9.08 2.11
C GLN A 74 7.74 8.16 2.86
N PHE A 75 6.42 8.37 2.71
CA PHE A 75 5.42 7.47 3.29
C PHE A 75 5.61 6.02 2.82
N TYR A 76 5.86 5.83 1.52
CA TYR A 76 6.10 4.50 0.96
C TYR A 76 7.33 3.85 1.58
N LYS A 77 8.45 4.56 1.64
CA LYS A 77 9.70 4.04 2.19
C LYS A 77 9.58 3.66 3.67
N ASP A 78 8.98 4.54 4.46
CA ASP A 78 8.82 4.32 5.91
C ASP A 78 7.82 3.21 6.21
N HIS A 79 6.75 3.11 5.43
CA HIS A 79 5.63 2.23 5.72
C HIS A 79 5.81 0.81 5.18
N PHE A 80 6.49 0.68 4.04
CA PHE A 80 6.74 -0.62 3.39
C PHE A 80 8.20 -1.06 3.46
N TYR A 81 9.04 -0.34 4.23
CA TYR A 81 10.45 -0.64 4.46
C TYR A 81 11.25 -0.80 3.17
N ASP A 82 10.97 0.04 2.19
CA ASP A 82 11.69 0.13 0.94
C ASP A 82 12.64 1.34 0.97
N TYR A 83 13.83 1.20 0.40
CA TYR A 83 14.82 2.28 0.35
C TYR A 83 14.76 3.09 -0.95
N GLN A 84 14.03 2.60 -1.94
CA GLN A 84 13.86 3.25 -3.23
C GLN A 84 12.49 3.93 -3.31
N ASP A 85 12.41 4.96 -4.15
CA ASP A 85 11.14 5.57 -4.46
C ASP A 85 10.27 4.61 -5.29
N PRO A 86 8.96 4.61 -5.11
CA PRO A 86 8.05 3.81 -5.94
C PRO A 86 8.06 4.34 -7.37
N GLN A 87 7.89 3.46 -8.32
CA GLN A 87 7.78 3.85 -9.72
C GLN A 87 6.50 4.63 -10.01
N LYS A 88 5.42 4.29 -9.30
CA LYS A 88 4.12 4.94 -9.49
C LYS A 88 3.35 5.02 -8.19
N VAL A 89 2.74 6.17 -7.95
CA VAL A 89 1.76 6.39 -6.88
C VAL A 89 0.36 6.48 -7.47
N ILE A 90 -0.59 5.76 -6.88
CA ILE A 90 -2.00 5.75 -7.28
C ILE A 90 -2.85 6.07 -6.06
N HIS A 91 -3.29 7.31 -5.94
CA HIS A 91 -4.14 7.77 -4.85
C HIS A 91 -5.51 8.13 -5.40
N PHE A 92 -6.57 7.46 -4.92
CA PHE A 92 -7.93 7.73 -5.36
C PHE A 92 -8.97 7.42 -4.27
N SER A 93 -10.14 8.05 -4.41
CA SER A 93 -11.29 7.79 -3.56
C SER A 93 -12.48 7.41 -4.42
N VAL A 94 -13.33 6.57 -3.89
CA VAL A 94 -14.60 6.17 -4.48
C VAL A 94 -15.70 6.50 -3.48
N GLU A 95 -16.76 7.13 -3.97
CA GLU A 95 -17.97 7.42 -3.19
C GLU A 95 -19.15 6.66 -3.79
N GLY A 96 -20.10 6.25 -2.97
CA GLY A 96 -21.30 5.52 -3.38
C GLY A 96 -21.69 4.44 -2.38
N ASN A 97 -22.29 3.34 -2.87
CA ASN A 97 -22.71 2.21 -2.03
C ASN A 97 -21.56 1.51 -1.29
N THR A 98 -20.34 1.72 -1.77
CA THR A 98 -19.11 1.28 -1.10
C THR A 98 -18.12 2.42 -1.24
N SER A 99 -17.90 3.14 -0.14
CA SER A 99 -17.00 4.28 -0.09
C SER A 99 -15.66 3.87 0.51
N PHE A 100 -14.58 4.21 -0.19
CA PHE A 100 -13.23 3.95 0.29
C PHE A 100 -12.21 4.89 -0.34
N THR A 101 -11.09 5.02 0.32
CA THR A 101 -9.89 5.66 -0.22
C THR A 101 -8.78 4.63 -0.33
N ALA A 102 -8.05 4.66 -1.44
CA ALA A 102 -6.89 3.80 -1.65
C ALA A 102 -5.65 4.64 -1.98
N LEU A 103 -4.56 4.30 -1.34
CA LEU A 103 -3.22 4.80 -1.63
C LEU A 103 -2.34 3.60 -1.99
N LEU A 104 -2.06 3.45 -3.28
CA LEU A 104 -1.36 2.30 -3.82
C LEU A 104 -0.04 2.73 -4.46
N TYR A 105 0.92 1.82 -4.45
CA TYR A 105 2.26 2.01 -4.97
C TYR A 105 2.65 0.85 -5.88
N ILE A 106 3.26 1.17 -7.00
CA ILE A 106 3.98 0.21 -7.82
C ILE A 106 5.46 0.37 -7.46
N PRO A 107 6.12 -0.65 -6.88
CA PRO A 107 7.54 -0.59 -6.59
C PRO A 107 8.37 -0.36 -7.85
N SER A 108 9.59 0.19 -7.71
CA SER A 108 10.53 0.35 -8.82
C SER A 108 11.32 -0.93 -9.16
N HIS A 109 11.26 -1.92 -8.29
CA HIS A 109 11.98 -3.19 -8.41
C HIS A 109 11.21 -4.31 -7.72
N LEU A 110 11.54 -5.56 -8.05
CA LEU A 110 10.98 -6.74 -7.40
C LEU A 110 11.39 -6.79 -5.93
N PRO A 111 10.41 -6.87 -4.98
CA PRO A 111 10.73 -7.04 -3.57
C PRO A 111 11.53 -8.34 -3.32
N GLN A 112 12.39 -8.30 -2.31
CA GLN A 112 13.15 -9.49 -1.92
C GLN A 112 12.20 -10.65 -1.58
N GLY A 113 12.50 -11.84 -2.09
CA GLY A 113 11.67 -13.04 -1.86
C GLY A 113 10.32 -13.03 -2.58
N PHE A 114 10.10 -12.15 -3.54
CA PHE A 114 8.80 -11.99 -4.23
C PHE A 114 8.19 -13.28 -4.78
N TYR A 115 9.02 -14.22 -5.25
CA TYR A 115 8.58 -15.52 -5.74
C TYR A 115 8.68 -16.65 -4.70
N SER A 116 9.05 -16.34 -3.45
CA SER A 116 9.06 -17.33 -2.38
C SER A 116 7.63 -17.66 -1.93
N GLN A 117 7.47 -18.82 -1.28
CA GLN A 117 6.19 -19.21 -0.67
C GLN A 117 5.81 -18.32 0.53
N ASP A 118 6.79 -17.71 1.16
CA ASP A 118 6.58 -16.83 2.32
C ASP A 118 6.15 -15.42 1.95
N TYR A 119 6.21 -15.05 0.66
CA TYR A 119 5.79 -13.73 0.22
C TYR A 119 4.27 -13.56 0.35
N LYS A 120 3.87 -12.65 1.22
CA LYS A 120 2.47 -12.33 1.45
C LYS A 120 2.05 -11.17 0.54
N LYS A 121 1.16 -11.46 -0.40
CA LYS A 121 0.48 -10.41 -1.17
C LYS A 121 -0.58 -9.74 -0.31
N GLY A 122 -1.10 -8.64 -0.75
CA GLY A 122 -2.25 -7.97 -0.17
C GLY A 122 -1.97 -6.53 0.20
N LEU A 123 -3.03 -5.81 0.41
CA LEU A 123 -3.01 -4.42 0.84
C LEU A 123 -3.32 -4.33 2.33
N GLN A 124 -2.79 -3.31 2.98
CA GLN A 124 -3.24 -3.00 4.33
C GLN A 124 -4.68 -2.53 4.29
N LEU A 125 -5.47 -3.06 5.20
CA LEU A 125 -6.88 -2.73 5.32
C LEU A 125 -7.10 -1.90 6.57
N TYR A 126 -7.70 -0.74 6.36
CA TYR A 126 -8.20 0.15 7.42
C TYR A 126 -9.72 0.27 7.34
N CYS A 127 -10.34 0.48 8.47
CA CYS A 127 -11.74 0.85 8.57
C CYS A 127 -11.85 2.12 9.42
N ARG A 128 -12.29 3.23 8.80
CA ARG A 128 -12.41 4.53 9.46
C ARG A 128 -11.11 5.01 10.14
N GLY A 129 -9.96 4.68 9.54
CA GLY A 129 -8.65 5.02 10.07
C GLY A 129 -8.11 4.04 11.13
N VAL A 130 -8.88 3.00 11.49
CA VAL A 130 -8.43 1.93 12.39
C VAL A 130 -7.82 0.81 11.54
N PHE A 131 -6.62 0.40 11.88
CA PHE A 131 -5.94 -0.70 11.22
C PHE A 131 -6.63 -2.04 11.52
N ILE A 132 -6.90 -2.81 10.47
CA ILE A 132 -7.55 -4.13 10.56
C ILE A 132 -6.55 -5.25 10.30
N MET A 133 -5.79 -5.18 9.19
CA MET A 133 -4.81 -6.19 8.84
C MET A 133 -3.77 -5.70 7.82
N ASP A 134 -2.60 -6.33 7.83
CA ASP A 134 -1.48 -6.00 6.93
C ASP A 134 -1.65 -6.52 5.50
N HIS A 135 -2.29 -7.66 5.35
CA HIS A 135 -2.36 -8.39 4.08
C HIS A 135 -3.80 -8.85 3.80
N ALA A 136 -4.64 -7.94 3.32
CA ALA A 136 -5.95 -8.31 2.75
C ALA A 136 -5.73 -8.86 1.34
N GLU A 137 -5.50 -10.17 1.26
CA GLU A 137 -5.14 -10.89 0.03
C GLU A 137 -6.23 -10.82 -1.02
N GLU A 138 -7.48 -10.69 -0.58
CA GLU A 138 -8.69 -10.60 -1.40
C GLU A 138 -8.77 -9.32 -2.22
N LEU A 139 -8.03 -8.28 -1.82
CA LEU A 139 -8.02 -6.99 -2.51
C LEU A 139 -7.20 -6.97 -3.78
N LEU A 140 -6.33 -7.97 -4.00
CA LEU A 140 -5.46 -8.04 -5.16
C LEU A 140 -5.48 -9.42 -5.81
N PRO A 141 -5.68 -9.51 -7.13
CA PRO A 141 -5.41 -10.75 -7.87
C PRO A 141 -3.91 -11.06 -7.88
N ASP A 142 -3.55 -12.32 -8.12
CA ASP A 142 -2.15 -12.75 -8.14
C ASP A 142 -1.31 -12.05 -9.22
N SER A 143 -1.94 -11.65 -10.31
CA SER A 143 -1.32 -10.88 -11.39
C SER A 143 -0.86 -9.49 -10.95
N LEU A 144 -1.45 -8.93 -9.88
CA LEU A 144 -1.11 -7.62 -9.31
C LEU A 144 -0.49 -7.71 -7.92
N ARG A 145 0.03 -8.88 -7.55
CA ARG A 145 0.62 -9.13 -6.21
C ARG A 145 1.81 -8.22 -5.86
N PHE A 146 2.39 -7.54 -6.84
CA PHE A 146 3.48 -6.58 -6.65
C PHE A 146 3.00 -5.23 -6.09
N VAL A 147 1.70 -4.92 -6.20
CA VAL A 147 1.16 -3.65 -5.70
C VAL A 147 1.24 -3.63 -4.18
N LYS A 148 1.80 -2.56 -3.65
CA LYS A 148 1.84 -2.23 -2.23
C LYS A 148 0.83 -1.12 -1.95
N GLY A 149 0.46 -0.96 -0.70
CA GLY A 149 -0.43 0.15 -0.34
C GLY A 149 -1.48 -0.24 0.67
N LEU A 150 -2.48 0.63 0.76
CA LEU A 150 -3.55 0.49 1.72
C LEU A 150 -4.90 0.89 1.14
N VAL A 151 -5.93 0.40 1.81
CA VAL A 151 -7.33 0.76 1.58
C VAL A 151 -7.96 1.15 2.91
N ASP A 152 -8.65 2.28 2.96
CA ASP A 152 -9.44 2.71 4.12
C ASP A 152 -10.91 2.84 3.70
N SER A 153 -11.74 1.90 4.15
CA SER A 153 -13.18 1.90 3.88
C SER A 153 -13.97 2.40 5.09
N GLN A 154 -15.04 3.16 4.81
CA GLN A 154 -15.95 3.64 5.85
C GLN A 154 -17.10 2.67 6.10
N ASP A 155 -17.37 1.79 5.15
CA ASP A 155 -18.57 0.94 5.13
C ASP A 155 -18.31 -0.48 5.66
N LEU A 156 -17.03 -0.88 5.80
CA LEU A 156 -16.67 -2.15 6.41
C LEU A 156 -16.96 -2.14 7.92
N SER A 157 -17.30 -3.31 8.46
CA SER A 157 -17.47 -3.48 9.90
C SER A 157 -16.12 -3.59 10.61
N LEU A 158 -15.96 -2.92 11.75
CA LEU A 158 -14.77 -3.06 12.61
C LEU A 158 -14.61 -4.46 13.23
N ASN A 159 -15.70 -5.23 13.30
CA ASN A 159 -15.71 -6.59 13.86
C ASN A 159 -15.44 -7.67 12.80
N ILE A 160 -14.77 -7.33 11.71
CA ILE A 160 -14.47 -8.29 10.65
C ILE A 160 -13.37 -9.22 11.11
N SER A 161 -13.68 -10.51 11.26
CA SER A 161 -12.66 -11.56 11.35
C SER A 161 -12.10 -11.87 9.95
N ARG A 162 -10.88 -12.39 9.90
CA ARG A 162 -10.23 -12.79 8.64
C ARG A 162 -11.08 -13.77 7.81
N GLU A 163 -11.81 -14.64 8.47
CA GLU A 163 -12.72 -15.63 7.84
C GLU A 163 -13.96 -14.96 7.21
N MET A 164 -14.46 -13.88 7.82
CA MET A 164 -15.60 -13.14 7.28
C MET A 164 -15.24 -12.33 6.04
N LEU A 165 -13.98 -11.88 5.91
CA LEU A 165 -13.51 -11.09 4.76
C LEU A 165 -13.57 -11.87 3.44
N GLN A 166 -13.30 -13.17 3.45
CA GLN A 166 -13.29 -14.02 2.25
C GLN A 166 -14.65 -14.06 1.53
N HIS A 167 -15.73 -13.81 2.25
CA HIS A 167 -17.09 -13.83 1.72
C HIS A 167 -17.74 -12.45 1.64
N ASP A 168 -17.03 -11.38 2.04
CA ASP A 168 -17.57 -10.03 2.04
C ASP A 168 -17.75 -9.50 0.62
N HIS A 169 -19.00 -9.18 0.28
CA HIS A 169 -19.37 -8.65 -1.04
C HIS A 169 -18.76 -7.26 -1.27
N GLN A 170 -18.64 -6.42 -0.23
CA GLN A 170 -18.07 -5.09 -0.35
C GLN A 170 -16.57 -5.16 -0.65
N LEU A 171 -15.87 -6.12 -0.04
CA LEU A 171 -14.45 -6.34 -0.31
C LEU A 171 -14.21 -6.74 -1.78
N LYS A 172 -15.07 -7.60 -2.34
CA LYS A 172 -15.00 -7.98 -3.76
C LYS A 172 -15.25 -6.78 -4.69
N LEU A 173 -16.18 -5.89 -4.34
CA LEU A 173 -16.40 -4.67 -5.10
C LEU A 173 -15.20 -3.72 -5.04
N ILE A 174 -14.59 -3.57 -3.87
CA ILE A 174 -13.37 -2.77 -3.67
C ILE A 174 -12.24 -3.36 -4.53
N ALA A 175 -12.01 -4.67 -4.45
CA ALA A 175 -11.00 -5.39 -5.23
C ALA A 175 -11.14 -5.16 -6.74
N GLY A 176 -12.34 -5.31 -7.28
CA GLY A 176 -12.60 -5.07 -8.70
C GLY A 176 -12.33 -3.63 -9.14
N ARG A 177 -12.60 -2.65 -8.26
CA ARG A 177 -12.28 -1.24 -8.54
C ARG A 177 -10.79 -0.94 -8.48
N ILE A 178 -10.08 -1.58 -7.54
CA ILE A 178 -8.61 -1.50 -7.42
C ILE A 178 -7.96 -2.10 -8.66
N GLU A 179 -8.32 -3.33 -9.04
CA GLU A 179 -7.80 -4.01 -10.23
C GLU A 179 -7.95 -3.11 -11.46
N LYS A 180 -9.18 -2.65 -11.72
CA LYS A 180 -9.47 -1.77 -12.85
C LYS A 180 -8.63 -0.48 -12.81
N LYS A 181 -8.48 0.13 -11.63
CA LYS A 181 -7.71 1.37 -11.49
C LYS A 181 -6.23 1.15 -11.76
N VAL A 182 -5.64 0.08 -11.21
CA VAL A 182 -4.23 -0.26 -11.43
C VAL A 182 -3.96 -0.54 -12.91
N LEU A 183 -4.79 -1.37 -13.57
CA LEU A 183 -4.63 -1.68 -14.99
C LEU A 183 -4.77 -0.44 -15.87
N ASN A 184 -5.69 0.47 -15.55
CA ASN A 184 -5.82 1.75 -16.26
C ASN A 184 -4.58 2.64 -16.08
N GLU A 185 -3.99 2.68 -14.89
CA GLU A 185 -2.78 3.47 -14.65
C GLU A 185 -1.56 2.86 -15.37
N LEU A 186 -1.47 1.54 -15.47
CA LEU A 186 -0.47 0.86 -16.29
C LEU A 186 -0.65 1.18 -17.78
N GLY A 187 -1.90 1.17 -18.28
CA GLY A 187 -2.19 1.58 -19.65
C GLY A 187 -1.86 3.05 -19.92
N ASN A 188 -2.14 3.93 -18.95
CA ASN A 188 -1.74 5.34 -19.04
C ASN A 188 -0.21 5.50 -19.08
N MET A 189 0.51 4.71 -18.29
CA MET A 189 1.98 4.73 -18.30
C MET A 189 2.53 4.23 -19.63
N LEU A 190 2.00 3.11 -20.15
CA LEU A 190 2.36 2.58 -21.47
C LEU A 190 2.17 3.62 -22.59
N ALA A 191 1.07 4.38 -22.53
CA ALA A 191 0.72 5.35 -23.57
C ALA A 191 1.50 6.67 -23.47
N LYS A 192 1.87 7.11 -22.25
CA LYS A 192 2.43 8.44 -21.99
C LYS A 192 3.91 8.45 -21.64
N ASP A 193 4.42 7.35 -21.10
CA ASP A 193 5.80 7.19 -20.64
C ASP A 193 6.27 5.75 -20.92
N ARG A 194 6.57 5.50 -22.17
CA ARG A 194 6.96 4.19 -22.67
C ARG A 194 8.22 3.66 -21.96
N GLU A 195 9.20 4.50 -21.71
CA GLU A 195 10.44 4.11 -21.05
C GLU A 195 10.18 3.64 -19.61
N ALA A 196 9.38 4.38 -18.86
CA ALA A 196 9.00 3.97 -17.52
C ALA A 196 8.19 2.66 -17.54
N TYR A 197 7.29 2.50 -18.54
CA TYR A 197 6.53 1.26 -18.67
C TYR A 197 7.40 0.05 -19.03
N GLU A 198 8.39 0.20 -19.87
CA GLU A 198 9.32 -0.88 -20.22
C GLU A 198 10.13 -1.33 -18.99
N LYS A 199 10.62 -0.40 -18.17
CA LYS A 199 11.27 -0.71 -16.89
C LYS A 199 10.35 -1.47 -15.95
N PHE A 200 9.10 -1.01 -15.83
CA PHE A 200 8.07 -1.72 -15.07
C PHE A 200 7.86 -3.15 -15.61
N PHE A 201 7.76 -3.29 -16.93
CA PHE A 201 7.48 -4.58 -17.56
C PHE A 201 8.66 -5.56 -17.46
N GLU A 202 9.90 -5.08 -17.41
CA GLU A 202 11.07 -5.91 -17.14
C GLU A 202 11.02 -6.55 -15.78
N GLU A 203 10.55 -5.82 -14.75
CA GLU A 203 10.41 -6.31 -13.39
C GLU A 203 9.14 -7.17 -13.21
N PHE A 204 7.99 -6.69 -13.65
CA PHE A 204 6.68 -7.25 -13.30
C PHE A 204 5.90 -7.87 -14.47
N GLY A 205 6.44 -7.84 -15.68
CA GLY A 205 5.73 -8.33 -16.88
C GLY A 205 5.35 -9.80 -16.82
N VAL A 206 6.12 -10.63 -16.09
CA VAL A 206 5.79 -12.04 -15.83
C VAL A 206 4.47 -12.16 -15.08
N ASN A 207 4.20 -11.26 -14.13
CA ASN A 207 2.95 -11.26 -13.37
C ASN A 207 1.74 -10.92 -14.24
N LEU A 208 1.88 -9.97 -15.15
CA LEU A 208 0.81 -9.64 -16.11
C LEU A 208 0.55 -10.81 -17.06
N LYS A 209 1.60 -11.46 -17.57
CA LYS A 209 1.47 -12.68 -18.40
C LYS A 209 0.80 -13.82 -17.62
N PHE A 210 1.14 -13.98 -16.34
CA PHE A 210 0.50 -14.95 -15.47
C PHE A 210 -0.98 -14.65 -15.29
N GLY A 211 -1.41 -13.38 -15.25
CA GLY A 211 -2.81 -12.97 -15.19
C GLY A 211 -3.64 -13.49 -16.39
N VAL A 212 -3.02 -13.61 -17.56
CA VAL A 212 -3.66 -14.25 -18.72
C VAL A 212 -3.70 -15.76 -18.57
N TYR A 213 -2.60 -16.37 -18.12
CA TYR A 213 -2.44 -17.82 -18.04
C TYR A 213 -3.31 -18.46 -16.95
N ASN A 214 -3.38 -17.83 -15.76
CA ASN A 214 -3.90 -18.44 -14.53
C ASN A 214 -5.36 -18.88 -14.60
N ASN A 215 -6.19 -18.25 -15.43
CA ASN A 215 -7.60 -18.60 -15.61
C ASN A 215 -7.94 -19.05 -17.05
N TYR A 216 -7.01 -19.74 -17.68
CA TYR A 216 -7.17 -20.28 -19.05
C TYR A 216 -7.50 -19.21 -20.09
N GLY A 217 -7.01 -17.99 -19.90
CA GLY A 217 -7.21 -16.88 -20.82
C GLY A 217 -8.58 -16.18 -20.73
N MET A 218 -9.40 -16.49 -19.72
CA MET A 218 -10.69 -15.82 -19.54
C MET A 218 -10.54 -14.30 -19.29
N ASP A 219 -9.46 -13.88 -18.64
CA ASP A 219 -9.15 -12.47 -18.37
C ASP A 219 -8.19 -11.84 -19.40
N LYS A 220 -7.95 -12.49 -20.53
CA LYS A 220 -7.01 -12.01 -21.55
C LYS A 220 -7.27 -10.55 -21.96
N GLU A 221 -8.53 -10.16 -22.10
CA GLU A 221 -8.94 -8.81 -22.52
C GLU A 221 -8.51 -7.72 -21.52
N LYS A 222 -8.31 -8.07 -20.25
CA LYS A 222 -7.81 -7.12 -19.25
C LYS A 222 -6.33 -6.81 -19.41
N PHE A 223 -5.55 -7.77 -19.92
CA PHE A 223 -4.09 -7.72 -19.89
C PHE A 223 -3.42 -7.63 -21.25
N GLN A 224 -4.06 -8.13 -22.34
CA GLN A 224 -3.42 -8.29 -23.64
C GLN A 224 -2.76 -7.02 -24.17
N ASP A 225 -3.39 -5.86 -23.97
CA ASP A 225 -2.91 -4.57 -24.45
C ASP A 225 -1.79 -3.99 -23.57
N LEU A 226 -1.52 -4.61 -22.41
CA LEU A 226 -0.45 -4.27 -21.48
C LEU A 226 0.78 -5.16 -21.67
N LEU A 227 0.70 -6.22 -22.47
CA LEU A 227 1.83 -7.13 -22.65
C LEU A 227 2.80 -6.61 -23.69
N LEU A 228 4.09 -6.65 -23.33
CA LEU A 228 5.18 -6.37 -24.24
C LEU A 228 5.88 -7.66 -24.66
N PHE A 229 6.30 -7.69 -25.92
CA PHE A 229 7.07 -8.76 -26.53
C PHE A 229 8.28 -8.15 -27.24
N TYR A 230 9.45 -8.75 -27.06
CA TYR A 230 10.64 -8.29 -27.78
C TYR A 230 10.55 -8.73 -29.24
N SER A 231 10.50 -7.76 -30.16
CA SER A 231 10.53 -8.00 -31.59
C SER A 231 11.99 -8.11 -32.07
N SER A 232 12.40 -9.27 -32.55
CA SER A 232 13.72 -9.46 -33.13
C SER A 232 13.94 -8.64 -34.42
N ARG A 233 12.85 -8.32 -35.11
CA ARG A 233 12.84 -7.48 -36.32
C ARG A 233 13.04 -6.01 -35.95
N GLU A 234 12.24 -5.51 -35.02
CA GLU A 234 12.25 -4.10 -34.58
C GLU A 234 13.37 -3.81 -33.58
N LYS A 235 13.96 -4.86 -32.97
CA LYS A 235 14.97 -4.80 -31.89
C LYS A 235 14.53 -3.97 -30.68
N LYS A 236 13.24 -4.02 -30.38
CA LYS A 236 12.61 -3.31 -29.25
C LYS A 236 11.41 -4.07 -28.73
N TYR A 237 10.92 -3.63 -27.56
CA TYR A 237 9.63 -4.09 -27.06
C TYR A 237 8.47 -3.51 -27.87
N VAL A 238 7.49 -4.34 -28.17
CA VAL A 238 6.27 -3.97 -28.88
C VAL A 238 5.06 -4.62 -28.22
N THR A 239 3.90 -3.96 -28.28
CA THR A 239 2.62 -4.59 -27.96
C THR A 239 2.16 -5.48 -29.13
N LEU A 240 1.13 -6.30 -28.92
CA LEU A 240 0.55 -7.09 -30.01
C LEU A 240 -0.04 -6.21 -31.11
N SER A 241 -0.67 -5.10 -30.74
CA SER A 241 -1.23 -4.14 -31.70
C SER A 241 -0.17 -3.35 -32.49
N GLU A 242 1.01 -3.12 -31.91
CA GLU A 242 2.12 -2.49 -32.61
C GLU A 242 2.84 -3.45 -33.59
N TYR A 243 2.70 -4.76 -33.36
CA TYR A 243 3.35 -5.78 -34.17
C TYR A 243 2.59 -6.13 -35.46
N VAL A 244 1.25 -5.98 -35.46
CA VAL A 244 0.36 -6.24 -36.60
C VAL A 244 0.33 -5.07 -37.55
#